data_e36934b9eb5fad12fcbddcfb9453bdfe
#
_entry.id   e36934b9eb5fad12fcbddcfb9453bdfe
#
_cell.length_a   1.000
_cell.length_b   1.000
_cell.length_c   1.000
_cell.angle_alpha   90.00
_cell.angle_beta   90.00
_cell.angle_gamma   90.00
#
_symmetry.space_group_name_H-M   'P 1'
#
loop_
_entity.id
_entity.type
_entity.pdbx_description
1 polymer ?
#
loop_
_entity_poly.entity_id
_entity_poly.type
_entity_poly.pdbx_seq_one_letter_code
_entity_poly.pdbx_strand_id
1 'polypeptide(L)'
;SAASDVYKRQFWGYTFDGIWQEDEVNAPFIDANGNATGETNGKVYGVVAGNSKYIDVNKDGKINTEDQGIIGCGQPTFNWGWNNSFNYKNFDFSFFVVGFHGFDIYNATKQIGFGLIGSQQVAGVTPMRDFLDRWTPTHTNTNVPGFTNGGTENKDFFSTRFVENGSFIKMKSITLGYTLPELACKALGISNLRVYASIQNPFHITSYSGLDPEATMGSPLVQGVDWGAYPNSRNYLIGLNFAF
;
A
#
# COMPACT_ATOMS: atom_id res chain seq x y z
N SER A 1 -18.98 -20.25 -10.32
CA SER A 1 -20.17 -19.42 -10.47
C SER A 1 -19.81 -17.96 -10.24
N ALA A 2 -20.37 -17.04 -11.02
CA ALA A 2 -20.04 -15.60 -10.96
C ALA A 2 -20.16 -14.96 -9.56
N ALA A 3 -20.99 -15.48 -8.68
CA ALA A 3 -21.17 -14.99 -7.33
C ALA A 3 -19.93 -15.23 -6.43
N SER A 4 -19.15 -16.28 -6.66
CA SER A 4 -17.95 -16.55 -5.84
C SER A 4 -16.74 -15.70 -6.25
N ASP A 5 -16.75 -15.12 -7.44
CA ASP A 5 -15.65 -14.31 -7.96
C ASP A 5 -15.72 -12.85 -7.48
N VAL A 6 -16.91 -12.38 -7.13
CA VAL A 6 -17.15 -11.01 -6.63
C VAL A 6 -16.50 -10.78 -5.25
N TYR A 7 -16.37 -11.83 -4.43
CA TYR A 7 -15.83 -11.75 -3.06
C TYR A 7 -14.35 -12.12 -2.96
N LYS A 8 -13.72 -12.52 -4.06
CA LYS A 8 -12.29 -12.84 -4.06
C LYS A 8 -11.46 -11.55 -3.95
N ARG A 9 -10.48 -11.58 -3.03
CA ARG A 9 -9.50 -10.51 -2.82
C ARG A 9 -10.05 -9.21 -2.26
N GLN A 10 -11.25 -9.25 -1.64
CA GLN A 10 -11.76 -8.15 -0.84
C GLN A 10 -11.14 -8.19 0.56
N PHE A 11 -10.85 -7.00 1.08
CA PHE A 11 -10.44 -6.84 2.47
C PHE A 11 -11.69 -6.68 3.32
N TRP A 12 -11.81 -7.49 4.36
CA TRP A 12 -12.90 -7.47 5.31
C TRP A 12 -12.40 -6.97 6.65
N GLY A 13 -12.91 -5.85 7.14
CA GLY A 13 -12.40 -5.24 8.36
C GLY A 13 -13.26 -4.07 8.83
N TYR A 14 -12.69 -3.28 9.73
CA TYR A 14 -13.38 -2.16 10.36
C TYR A 14 -13.18 -0.85 9.61
N THR A 15 -14.15 0.04 9.70
CA THR A 15 -14.01 1.41 9.19
C THR A 15 -13.44 2.31 10.29
N PHE A 16 -12.24 2.84 10.05
CA PHE A 16 -11.57 3.80 10.93
C PHE A 16 -12.23 5.17 10.81
N ASP A 17 -12.57 5.79 11.94
CA ASP A 17 -13.27 7.09 12.04
C ASP A 17 -12.41 8.18 12.75
N GLY A 18 -11.11 7.96 12.85
CA GLY A 18 -10.20 8.92 13.47
C GLY A 18 -9.73 8.50 14.86
N ILE A 19 -9.46 9.50 15.69
CA ILE A 19 -8.93 9.31 17.05
C ILE A 19 -9.94 9.90 18.03
N TRP A 20 -10.28 9.15 19.07
CA TRP A 20 -11.13 9.62 20.15
C TRP A 20 -10.57 10.90 20.80
N GLN A 21 -11.36 11.98 20.75
CA GLN A 21 -11.04 13.23 21.43
C GLN A 21 -11.63 13.24 22.85
N GLU A 22 -11.13 14.12 23.70
CA GLU A 22 -11.55 14.18 25.11
C GLU A 22 -13.04 14.53 25.28
N ASP A 23 -13.54 15.45 24.47
CA ASP A 23 -14.95 15.84 24.43
C ASP A 23 -15.85 14.71 23.93
N GLU A 24 -15.41 13.95 22.92
CA GLU A 24 -16.15 12.80 22.40
C GLU A 24 -16.23 11.66 23.43
N VAL A 25 -15.13 11.37 24.13
CA VAL A 25 -15.07 10.34 25.18
C VAL A 25 -16.03 10.66 26.33
N ASN A 26 -16.14 11.93 26.70
CA ASN A 26 -16.99 12.43 27.78
C ASN A 26 -18.45 12.68 27.34
N ALA A 27 -18.74 12.66 26.03
CA ALA A 27 -20.08 12.80 25.52
C ALA A 27 -20.99 11.62 25.90
N PRO A 28 -22.31 11.83 26.05
CA PRO A 28 -23.25 10.74 26.35
C PRO A 28 -23.34 9.77 25.17
N PHE A 29 -23.37 8.49 25.47
CA PHE A 29 -23.60 7.45 24.47
C PHE A 29 -25.08 7.48 24.02
N ILE A 30 -25.26 7.49 22.71
CA ILE A 30 -26.59 7.47 22.06
C ILE A 30 -26.76 6.08 21.40
N ASP A 31 -27.81 5.36 21.86
CA ASP A 31 -28.12 4.04 21.33
C ASP A 31 -28.68 4.05 19.90
N ALA A 32 -28.96 2.89 19.32
CA ALA A 32 -29.50 2.72 17.98
C ALA A 32 -30.89 3.37 17.81
N ASN A 33 -31.64 3.59 18.93
CA ASN A 33 -32.95 4.24 18.93
C ASN A 33 -32.87 5.77 19.07
N GLY A 34 -31.63 6.31 19.20
CA GLY A 34 -31.39 7.74 19.37
C GLY A 34 -31.56 8.24 20.82
N ASN A 35 -31.60 7.35 21.81
CA ASN A 35 -31.72 7.70 23.21
C ASN A 35 -30.40 7.79 23.91
N ALA A 36 -30.22 8.78 24.78
CA ALA A 36 -29.07 8.83 25.69
C ALA A 36 -29.21 7.78 26.78
N THR A 37 -28.20 6.92 26.91
CA THR A 37 -28.21 5.80 27.90
C THR A 37 -27.84 6.23 29.32
N GLY A 38 -27.39 7.49 29.50
CA GLY A 38 -26.87 7.98 30.77
C GLY A 38 -25.43 7.63 31.06
N GLU A 39 -24.77 6.91 30.18
CA GLU A 39 -23.34 6.59 30.25
C GLU A 39 -22.57 7.38 29.17
N THR A 40 -21.28 7.60 29.36
CA THR A 40 -20.42 8.26 28.40
C THR A 40 -19.88 7.26 27.36
N ASN A 41 -19.49 7.76 26.17
CA ASN A 41 -18.86 6.94 25.13
C ASN A 41 -17.61 6.22 25.68
N GLY A 42 -16.76 6.91 26.44
CA GLY A 42 -15.57 6.33 27.03
C GLY A 42 -15.84 5.13 27.92
N LYS A 43 -16.95 5.16 28.67
CA LYS A 43 -17.34 4.04 29.54
C LYS A 43 -17.94 2.89 28.75
N VAL A 44 -18.79 3.17 27.77
CA VAL A 44 -19.47 2.14 26.96
C VAL A 44 -18.48 1.40 26.06
N TYR A 45 -17.63 2.12 25.34
CA TYR A 45 -16.63 1.50 24.46
C TYR A 45 -15.33 1.08 25.19
N GLY A 46 -15.13 1.46 26.43
CA GLY A 46 -13.90 1.19 27.18
C GLY A 46 -12.68 1.94 26.63
N VAL A 47 -12.87 3.13 26.08
CA VAL A 47 -11.83 3.93 25.41
C VAL A 47 -11.50 5.19 26.19
N VAL A 48 -10.30 5.72 25.90
CA VAL A 48 -9.84 7.01 26.40
C VAL A 48 -9.42 7.90 25.21
N ALA A 49 -9.29 9.19 25.44
CA ALA A 49 -8.80 10.12 24.44
C ALA A 49 -7.42 9.69 23.92
N GLY A 50 -7.24 9.77 22.60
CA GLY A 50 -6.05 9.27 21.93
C GLY A 50 -6.14 7.81 21.41
N ASN A 51 -7.18 7.06 21.76
CA ASN A 51 -7.42 5.73 21.19
C ASN A 51 -7.93 5.83 19.73
N SER A 52 -7.69 4.78 18.94
CA SER A 52 -8.27 4.63 17.61
C SER A 52 -9.79 4.51 17.71
N LYS A 53 -10.51 5.24 16.84
CA LYS A 53 -11.96 5.24 16.77
C LYS A 53 -12.41 4.46 15.54
N TYR A 54 -13.40 3.60 15.72
CA TYR A 54 -14.01 2.81 14.65
C TYR A 54 -15.52 3.02 14.63
N ILE A 55 -16.14 2.85 13.47
CA ILE A 55 -17.60 2.98 13.33
C ILE A 55 -18.27 1.77 13.95
N ASP A 56 -19.13 2.01 14.93
CA ASP A 56 -20.10 1.07 15.46
C ASP A 56 -21.34 1.14 14.55
N VAL A 57 -21.50 0.13 13.68
CA VAL A 57 -22.52 0.13 12.62
C VAL A 57 -23.90 -0.09 13.18
N ASN A 58 -24.03 -1.00 14.16
CA ASN A 58 -25.31 -1.35 14.79
C ASN A 58 -25.63 -0.50 16.03
N LYS A 59 -24.66 0.30 16.53
CA LYS A 59 -24.76 1.18 17.71
C LYS A 59 -25.13 0.43 18.99
N ASP A 60 -24.53 -0.77 19.15
CA ASP A 60 -24.72 -1.57 20.35
C ASP A 60 -23.72 -1.23 21.48
N GLY A 61 -22.79 -0.31 21.21
CA GLY A 61 -21.75 0.11 22.14
C GLY A 61 -20.54 -0.83 22.20
N LYS A 62 -20.37 -1.68 21.21
CA LYS A 62 -19.25 -2.61 21.12
C LYS A 62 -18.68 -2.61 19.70
N ILE A 63 -17.36 -2.64 19.58
CA ILE A 63 -16.71 -2.85 18.29
C ILE A 63 -16.40 -4.34 18.15
N ASN A 64 -17.15 -5.04 17.31
CA ASN A 64 -17.07 -6.49 17.14
C ASN A 64 -17.24 -6.89 15.65
N THR A 65 -17.35 -8.18 15.36
CA THR A 65 -17.45 -8.70 13.98
C THR A 65 -18.68 -8.25 13.21
N GLU A 66 -19.71 -7.75 13.90
CA GLU A 66 -20.93 -7.22 13.27
C GLU A 66 -20.71 -5.83 12.63
N ASP A 67 -19.63 -5.13 13.07
CA ASP A 67 -19.23 -3.82 12.54
C ASP A 67 -18.25 -3.93 11.36
N GLN A 68 -17.89 -5.15 10.98
CA GLN A 68 -16.99 -5.36 9.85
C GLN A 68 -17.73 -5.26 8.52
N GLY A 69 -17.02 -4.75 7.52
CA GLY A 69 -17.48 -4.66 6.15
C GLY A 69 -16.35 -4.79 5.15
N ILE A 70 -16.67 -4.64 3.86
CA ILE A 70 -15.69 -4.57 2.81
C ILE A 70 -14.98 -3.22 2.90
N ILE A 71 -13.67 -3.25 3.15
CA ILE A 71 -12.85 -2.04 3.33
C ILE A 71 -11.88 -1.79 2.18
N GLY A 72 -11.82 -2.67 1.18
CA GLY A 72 -11.01 -2.52 0.00
C GLY A 72 -10.95 -3.77 -0.85
N CYS A 73 -10.29 -3.68 -1.99
CA CYS A 73 -10.10 -4.80 -2.92
C CYS A 73 -8.69 -4.79 -3.50
N GLY A 74 -7.95 -5.88 -3.31
CA GLY A 74 -6.58 -6.03 -3.82
C GLY A 74 -6.50 -6.39 -5.30
N GLN A 75 -7.63 -6.51 -6.01
CA GLN A 75 -7.65 -6.84 -7.43
C GLN A 75 -7.78 -5.58 -8.29
N PRO A 76 -6.85 -5.34 -9.23
CA PRO A 76 -7.00 -4.24 -10.17
C PRO A 76 -8.25 -4.36 -11.04
N THR A 77 -8.97 -3.27 -11.17
CA THR A 77 -10.12 -3.17 -12.09
C THR A 77 -9.68 -3.12 -13.54
N PHE A 78 -8.51 -2.52 -13.77
CA PHE A 78 -7.97 -2.30 -15.11
C PHE A 78 -6.44 -2.37 -15.09
N ASN A 79 -5.87 -3.07 -16.08
CA ASN A 79 -4.43 -3.08 -16.34
C ASN A 79 -4.16 -2.90 -17.83
N TRP A 80 -3.00 -2.35 -18.15
CA TRP A 80 -2.54 -2.12 -19.50
C TRP A 80 -1.03 -2.23 -19.60
N GLY A 81 -0.56 -2.50 -20.82
CA GLY A 81 0.85 -2.49 -21.15
C GLY A 81 1.07 -1.76 -22.48
N TRP A 82 2.08 -0.93 -22.53
CA TRP A 82 2.48 -0.22 -23.73
C TRP A 82 3.94 -0.50 -24.06
N ASN A 83 4.16 -1.25 -25.13
CA ASN A 83 5.49 -1.53 -25.68
C ASN A 83 5.67 -0.74 -26.96
N ASN A 84 6.80 -0.04 -27.08
CA ASN A 84 7.11 0.74 -28.27
C ASN A 84 8.58 0.54 -28.66
N SER A 85 8.83 0.59 -29.97
CA SER A 85 10.17 0.44 -30.55
C SER A 85 10.33 1.41 -31.72
N PHE A 86 11.42 2.13 -31.73
CA PHE A 86 11.81 3.10 -32.75
C PHE A 86 13.15 2.73 -33.32
N ASN A 87 13.25 2.75 -34.66
CA ASN A 87 14.50 2.59 -35.38
C ASN A 87 14.79 3.84 -36.18
N TYR A 88 15.98 4.40 -36.00
CA TYR A 88 16.42 5.54 -36.79
C TYR A 88 17.87 5.36 -37.19
N LYS A 89 18.12 5.14 -38.50
CA LYS A 89 19.45 4.79 -39.02
C LYS A 89 20.04 3.59 -38.30
N ASN A 90 21.11 3.78 -37.56
CA ASN A 90 21.84 2.77 -36.82
C ASN A 90 21.40 2.67 -35.35
N PHE A 91 20.49 3.51 -34.89
CA PHE A 91 19.97 3.49 -33.53
C PHE A 91 18.65 2.74 -33.45
N ASP A 92 18.51 1.93 -32.40
CA ASP A 92 17.24 1.36 -31.98
C ASP A 92 16.96 1.76 -30.53
N PHE A 93 15.72 2.17 -30.28
CA PHE A 93 15.25 2.56 -28.96
C PHE A 93 13.94 1.85 -28.68
N SER A 94 13.82 1.23 -27.51
CA SER A 94 12.57 0.61 -27.09
C SER A 94 12.29 0.86 -25.62
N PHE A 95 11.01 0.90 -25.28
CA PHE A 95 10.57 0.97 -23.90
C PHE A 95 9.29 0.17 -23.67
N PHE A 96 9.11 -0.29 -22.44
CA PHE A 96 7.91 -0.98 -22.00
C PHE A 96 7.39 -0.38 -20.71
N VAL A 97 6.13 0.06 -20.71
CA VAL A 97 5.40 0.64 -19.58
C VAL A 97 4.21 -0.23 -19.25
N VAL A 98 3.92 -0.40 -17.96
CA VAL A 98 2.69 -1.05 -17.49
C VAL A 98 1.96 -0.12 -16.53
N GLY A 99 0.64 -0.23 -16.50
CA GLY A 99 -0.21 0.45 -15.53
C GLY A 99 -1.25 -0.50 -14.94
N PHE A 100 -1.47 -0.37 -13.65
CA PHE A 100 -2.48 -1.08 -12.88
C PHE A 100 -3.30 -0.07 -12.10
N HIS A 101 -4.62 -0.14 -12.21
CA HIS A 101 -5.52 0.86 -11.65
C HIS A 101 -6.72 0.26 -10.95
N GLY A 102 -7.24 0.98 -9.95
CA GLY A 102 -8.48 0.65 -9.27
C GLY A 102 -8.36 -0.58 -8.38
N PHE A 103 -7.31 -0.63 -7.57
CA PHE A 103 -7.14 -1.61 -6.51
C PHE A 103 -6.53 -0.97 -5.26
N ASP A 104 -6.70 -1.65 -4.14
CA ASP A 104 -6.21 -1.22 -2.85
C ASP A 104 -5.09 -2.13 -2.37
N ILE A 105 -4.22 -1.58 -1.53
CA ILE A 105 -3.19 -2.32 -0.82
C ILE A 105 -3.43 -2.15 0.67
N TYR A 106 -3.52 -3.27 1.39
CA TYR A 106 -3.44 -3.27 2.84
C TYR A 106 -1.97 -3.23 3.27
N ASN A 107 -1.55 -2.11 3.85
CA ASN A 107 -0.18 -1.87 4.31
C ASN A 107 0.03 -2.46 5.71
N ALA A 108 0.22 -3.77 5.80
CA ALA A 108 0.48 -4.46 7.06
C ALA A 108 1.84 -4.06 7.66
N THR A 109 2.81 -3.68 6.83
CA THR A 109 4.10 -3.13 7.28
C THR A 109 3.91 -1.87 8.10
N LYS A 110 3.01 -0.99 7.66
CA LYS A 110 2.66 0.24 8.38
C LYS A 110 1.92 -0.08 9.68
N GLN A 111 0.97 -1.01 9.65
CA GLN A 111 0.28 -1.48 10.87
C GLN A 111 1.27 -2.01 11.91
N ILE A 112 2.22 -2.84 11.52
CA ILE A 112 3.26 -3.37 12.41
C ILE A 112 4.19 -2.25 12.90
N GLY A 113 4.56 -1.31 12.04
CA GLY A 113 5.41 -0.17 12.38
C GLY A 113 4.78 0.81 13.37
N PHE A 114 3.44 0.82 13.47
CA PHE A 114 2.69 1.50 14.52
C PHE A 114 2.40 0.61 15.74
N GLY A 115 2.80 -0.65 15.72
CA GLY A 115 2.44 -1.71 16.69
C GLY A 115 2.98 -1.54 18.12
N LEU A 116 3.54 -0.38 18.46
CA LEU A 116 3.69 0.07 19.86
C LEU A 116 2.35 0.56 20.43
N ILE A 117 1.32 0.59 19.63
CA ILE A 117 0.00 1.08 19.92
C ILE A 117 -0.87 -0.14 20.17
N GLY A 118 -0.99 -0.52 21.40
CA GLY A 118 -1.79 -1.64 21.82
C GLY A 118 -1.08 -2.56 22.81
N SER A 119 -1.83 -3.43 23.42
CA SER A 119 -1.40 -4.35 24.48
C SER A 119 -0.35 -5.40 24.05
N GLN A 120 0.02 -5.42 22.79
CA GLN A 120 1.10 -6.25 22.27
C GLN A 120 2.24 -5.35 21.81
N GLN A 121 3.07 -4.96 22.75
CA GLN A 121 4.42 -4.51 22.42
C GLN A 121 5.10 -5.66 21.70
N VAL A 122 5.26 -5.54 20.38
CA VAL A 122 6.21 -6.39 19.67
C VAL A 122 7.58 -5.90 20.10
N ALA A 123 8.13 -6.57 21.11
CA ALA A 123 9.42 -6.24 21.70
C ALA A 123 10.47 -6.16 20.58
N GLY A 124 11.14 -5.03 20.45
CA GLY A 124 12.22 -4.84 19.49
C GLY A 124 11.84 -4.16 18.15
N VAL A 125 10.59 -3.75 17.96
CA VAL A 125 10.23 -2.95 16.76
C VAL A 125 10.42 -1.48 17.08
N THR A 126 11.25 -0.81 16.27
CA THR A 126 11.40 0.65 16.31
C THR A 126 10.20 1.28 15.61
N PRO A 127 9.49 2.24 16.23
CA PRO A 127 8.37 2.91 15.59
C PRO A 127 8.79 3.62 14.30
N MET A 128 7.90 3.65 13.31
CA MET A 128 8.09 4.46 12.12
C MET A 128 8.11 5.95 12.47
N ARG A 129 8.74 6.76 11.62
CA ARG A 129 8.83 8.22 11.80
C ARG A 129 7.47 8.89 11.95
N ASP A 130 6.46 8.38 11.28
CA ASP A 130 5.08 8.88 11.32
C ASP A 130 4.47 8.82 12.74
N PHE A 131 5.03 7.99 13.62
CA PHE A 131 4.65 7.93 15.04
C PHE A 131 5.00 9.23 15.81
N LEU A 132 5.87 10.07 15.28
CA LEU A 132 6.15 11.39 15.85
C LEU A 132 4.93 12.31 15.76
N ASP A 133 4.03 12.06 14.82
CA ASP A 133 2.77 12.78 14.62
C ASP A 133 1.61 12.21 15.48
N ARG A 134 1.91 11.42 16.52
CA ARG A 134 0.90 10.81 17.39
C ARG A 134 0.06 11.83 18.13
N TRP A 135 -1.16 11.42 18.42
CA TRP A 135 -2.06 12.20 19.26
C TRP A 135 -1.46 12.47 20.65
N THR A 136 -1.57 13.69 21.10
CA THR A 136 -1.29 14.13 22.48
C THR A 136 -2.34 15.16 22.86
N PRO A 137 -2.55 15.47 24.17
CA PRO A 137 -3.49 16.52 24.59
C PRO A 137 -3.22 17.90 23.98
N THR A 138 -1.99 18.15 23.54
CA THR A 138 -1.57 19.39 22.86
C THR A 138 -1.47 19.26 21.33
N HIS A 139 -1.61 18.07 20.80
CA HIS A 139 -1.56 17.74 19.36
C HIS A 139 -2.69 16.76 19.01
N THR A 140 -3.91 17.30 18.83
CA THR A 140 -5.13 16.52 18.65
C THR A 140 -5.51 16.28 17.18
N ASN A 141 -4.98 17.10 16.25
CA ASN A 141 -5.27 17.03 14.83
C ASN A 141 -4.35 16.03 14.12
N THR A 142 -4.55 14.75 14.37
CA THR A 142 -3.78 13.65 13.78
C THR A 142 -4.64 12.39 13.64
N ASN A 143 -4.24 11.50 12.71
CA ASN A 143 -4.82 10.15 12.55
C ASN A 143 -3.92 9.07 13.18
N VAL A 144 -2.87 9.46 13.91
CA VAL A 144 -1.98 8.53 14.60
C VAL A 144 -2.37 8.48 16.08
N PRO A 145 -2.76 7.30 16.61
CA PRO A 145 -3.18 7.17 18.00
C PRO A 145 -2.10 7.59 18.99
N GLY A 146 -2.55 8.03 20.16
CA GLY A 146 -1.70 8.37 21.27
C GLY A 146 -1.06 7.16 21.92
N PHE A 147 0.00 7.39 22.67
CA PHE A 147 0.57 6.40 23.57
C PHE A 147 -0.23 6.37 24.87
N THR A 148 -1.07 5.35 25.06
CA THR A 148 -1.88 5.20 26.26
C THR A 148 -1.27 4.16 27.19
N ASN A 149 -0.76 4.61 28.33
CA ASN A 149 -0.31 3.71 29.40
C ASN A 149 -1.51 2.95 29.97
N GLY A 150 -1.57 1.64 29.75
CA GLY A 150 -2.49 0.74 30.40
C GLY A 150 -3.89 0.62 29.82
N GLY A 151 -4.17 1.22 28.67
CA GLY A 151 -5.41 0.97 27.94
C GLY A 151 -5.36 -0.38 27.23
N THR A 152 -6.16 -1.35 27.69
CA THR A 152 -6.27 -2.68 27.08
C THR A 152 -6.98 -2.65 25.72
N GLU A 153 -7.51 -1.50 25.31
CA GLU A 153 -8.46 -1.37 24.21
C GLU A 153 -7.96 -0.55 23.01
N ASN A 154 -6.69 -0.10 23.02
CA ASN A 154 -6.14 0.56 21.83
C ASN A 154 -5.73 -0.51 20.79
N LYS A 155 -6.73 -1.18 20.23
CA LYS A 155 -6.53 -2.22 19.23
C LYS A 155 -6.42 -1.57 17.86
N ASP A 156 -5.27 -1.75 17.21
CA ASP A 156 -5.16 -1.48 15.77
C ASP A 156 -5.78 -2.64 15.00
N PHE A 157 -7.09 -2.58 14.81
CA PHE A 157 -7.82 -3.55 14.01
C PHE A 157 -7.40 -3.50 12.53
N PHE A 158 -7.65 -4.59 11.84
CA PHE A 158 -7.62 -4.62 10.38
C PHE A 158 -8.70 -3.66 9.85
N SER A 159 -8.28 -2.50 9.33
CA SER A 159 -9.21 -1.39 9.08
C SER A 159 -8.80 -0.54 7.89
N THR A 160 -9.70 0.36 7.48
CA THR A 160 -9.46 1.33 6.39
C THR A 160 -8.26 2.24 6.64
N ARG A 161 -7.78 2.36 7.88
CA ARG A 161 -6.59 3.15 8.23
C ARG A 161 -5.34 2.73 7.49
N PHE A 162 -5.21 1.43 7.22
CA PHE A 162 -4.05 0.84 6.58
C PHE A 162 -4.31 0.43 5.13
N VAL A 163 -5.48 0.77 4.60
CA VAL A 163 -5.84 0.55 3.20
C VAL A 163 -5.44 1.79 2.40
N GLU A 164 -4.57 1.59 1.42
CA GLU A 164 -4.05 2.65 0.56
C GLU A 164 -4.35 2.34 -0.90
N ASN A 165 -4.44 3.38 -1.74
CA ASN A 165 -4.60 3.20 -3.18
C ASN A 165 -3.33 2.56 -3.76
N GLY A 166 -3.48 1.37 -4.34
CA GLY A 166 -2.40 0.58 -4.94
C GLY A 166 -2.12 0.91 -6.41
N SER A 167 -2.87 1.82 -7.02
CA SER A 167 -2.70 2.16 -8.44
C SER A 167 -1.29 2.67 -8.75
N PHE A 168 -0.70 2.19 -9.85
CA PHE A 168 0.62 2.63 -10.27
C PHE A 168 0.83 2.57 -11.79
N ILE A 169 1.81 3.32 -12.25
CA ILE A 169 2.41 3.21 -13.59
C ILE A 169 3.88 2.91 -13.39
N LYS A 170 4.39 1.88 -14.07
CA LYS A 170 5.78 1.43 -13.93
C LYS A 170 6.46 1.30 -15.28
N MET A 171 7.61 1.93 -15.40
CA MET A 171 8.52 1.69 -16.52
C MET A 171 9.24 0.36 -16.27
N LYS A 172 8.97 -0.64 -17.11
CA LYS A 172 9.54 -1.99 -16.97
C LYS A 172 10.94 -2.08 -17.57
N SER A 173 11.12 -1.48 -18.74
CA SER A 173 12.41 -1.48 -19.41
C SER A 173 12.56 -0.28 -20.34
N ILE A 174 13.80 0.16 -20.49
CA ILE A 174 14.25 1.10 -21.51
C ILE A 174 15.52 0.51 -22.10
N THR A 175 15.59 0.40 -23.43
CA THR A 175 16.76 -0.10 -24.14
C THR A 175 17.14 0.86 -25.27
N LEU A 176 18.41 1.20 -25.35
CA LEU A 176 19.01 1.95 -26.46
C LEU A 176 20.12 1.10 -27.07
N GLY A 177 20.02 0.82 -28.35
CA GLY A 177 21.02 0.08 -29.12
C GLY A 177 21.61 0.93 -30.24
N TYR A 178 22.82 0.62 -30.63
CA TYR A 178 23.51 1.14 -31.78
C TYR A 178 24.18 0.02 -32.57
N THR A 179 23.81 -0.11 -33.83
CA THR A 179 24.42 -1.08 -34.75
C THR A 179 25.49 -0.37 -35.57
N LEU A 180 26.73 -0.88 -35.57
CA LEU A 180 27.81 -0.29 -36.33
C LEU A 180 27.54 -0.37 -37.85
N PRO A 181 27.91 0.68 -38.60
CA PRO A 181 27.83 0.64 -40.06
C PRO A 181 28.68 -0.51 -40.67
N GLU A 182 28.22 -1.08 -41.78
CA GLU A 182 28.90 -2.19 -42.46
C GLU A 182 30.39 -1.92 -42.76
N LEU A 183 30.73 -0.68 -43.14
CA LEU A 183 32.11 -0.29 -43.41
C LEU A 183 33.02 -0.47 -42.20
N ALA A 184 32.50 -0.10 -40.99
CA ALA A 184 33.25 -0.28 -39.74
C ALA A 184 33.36 -1.78 -39.36
N CYS A 185 32.28 -2.54 -39.55
CA CYS A 185 32.27 -3.98 -39.30
C CYS A 185 33.25 -4.71 -40.20
N LYS A 186 33.30 -4.41 -41.48
CA LYS A 186 34.27 -4.97 -42.46
C LYS A 186 35.70 -4.66 -42.06
N ALA A 187 36.00 -3.46 -41.58
CA ALA A 187 37.34 -3.10 -41.11
C ALA A 187 37.78 -3.90 -39.88
N LEU A 188 36.82 -4.40 -39.08
CA LEU A 188 37.06 -5.25 -37.91
C LEU A 188 36.99 -6.75 -38.21
N GLY A 189 36.73 -7.16 -39.47
CA GLY A 189 36.60 -8.57 -39.85
C GLY A 189 35.34 -9.27 -39.29
N ILE A 190 34.29 -8.52 -39.01
CA ILE A 190 33.02 -9.02 -38.48
C ILE A 190 31.86 -8.65 -39.42
N SER A 191 30.80 -9.45 -39.41
CA SER A 191 29.61 -9.20 -40.25
C SER A 191 28.66 -8.15 -39.62
N ASN A 192 28.51 -8.16 -38.29
CA ASN A 192 27.66 -7.24 -37.59
C ASN A 192 28.13 -7.00 -36.15
N LEU A 193 27.97 -5.79 -35.63
CA LEU A 193 28.18 -5.44 -34.24
C LEU A 193 27.09 -4.47 -33.76
N ARG A 194 26.32 -4.91 -32.77
CA ARG A 194 25.38 -4.06 -32.06
C ARG A 194 25.78 -3.93 -30.60
N VAL A 195 25.92 -2.69 -30.14
CA VAL A 195 26.13 -2.35 -28.73
C VAL A 195 24.81 -1.83 -28.18
N TYR A 196 24.43 -2.28 -26.98
CA TYR A 196 23.19 -1.79 -26.35
C TYR A 196 23.35 -1.59 -24.85
N ALA A 197 22.57 -0.65 -24.33
CA ALA A 197 22.37 -0.43 -22.92
C ALA A 197 20.88 -0.58 -22.58
N SER A 198 20.57 -1.25 -21.48
CA SER A 198 19.21 -1.44 -21.01
C SER A 198 19.10 -1.18 -19.52
N ILE A 199 17.99 -0.56 -19.10
CA ILE A 199 17.64 -0.35 -17.70
C ILE A 199 16.32 -1.04 -17.46
N GLN A 200 16.26 -1.91 -16.44
CA GLN A 200 15.03 -2.55 -16.01
C GLN A 200 14.53 -1.90 -14.72
N ASN A 201 13.22 -1.73 -14.60
CA ASN A 201 12.53 -1.10 -13.47
C ASN A 201 13.11 0.26 -13.06
N PRO A 202 13.38 1.21 -13.98
CA PRO A 202 14.04 2.48 -13.66
C PRO A 202 13.24 3.32 -12.66
N PHE A 203 11.91 3.38 -12.79
CA PHE A 203 11.03 4.12 -11.88
C PHE A 203 9.58 3.64 -11.96
N HIS A 204 8.81 4.00 -10.95
CA HIS A 204 7.36 3.91 -10.93
C HIS A 204 6.74 5.19 -10.38
N ILE A 205 5.47 5.40 -10.69
CA ILE A 205 4.64 6.51 -10.23
C ILE A 205 3.45 5.91 -9.49
N THR A 206 3.30 6.22 -8.21
CA THR A 206 2.23 5.73 -7.35
C THR A 206 1.97 6.69 -6.20
N SER A 207 0.78 6.62 -5.61
CA SER A 207 0.44 7.26 -4.33
C SER A 207 0.63 6.34 -3.13
N TYR A 208 0.96 5.06 -3.35
CA TYR A 208 1.21 4.10 -2.29
C TYR A 208 2.43 4.50 -1.46
N SER A 209 2.29 4.47 -0.13
CA SER A 209 3.36 4.90 0.79
C SER A 209 4.46 3.86 1.03
N GLY A 210 4.21 2.59 0.66
CA GLY A 210 5.19 1.51 0.75
C GLY A 210 6.23 1.53 -0.37
N LEU A 211 7.09 0.51 -0.41
CA LEU A 211 8.26 0.48 -1.30
C LEU A 211 7.92 0.23 -2.77
N ASP A 212 7.07 -0.75 -3.06
CA ASP A 212 6.71 -1.13 -4.44
C ASP A 212 5.31 -1.76 -4.47
N PRO A 213 4.31 -1.09 -5.04
CA PRO A 213 2.94 -1.62 -5.10
C PRO A 213 2.85 -2.91 -5.93
N GLU A 214 3.73 -3.11 -6.89
CA GLU A 214 3.77 -4.32 -7.71
C GLU A 214 4.21 -5.56 -6.91
N ALA A 215 5.07 -5.41 -5.91
CA ALA A 215 5.54 -6.51 -5.10
C ALA A 215 4.41 -7.19 -4.31
N THR A 216 3.33 -6.48 -4.02
CA THR A 216 2.14 -7.00 -3.32
C THR A 216 1.25 -7.87 -4.21
N MET A 217 1.50 -7.90 -5.51
CA MET A 217 0.71 -8.64 -6.50
C MET A 217 1.24 -10.05 -6.78
N GLY A 218 2.39 -10.41 -6.19
CA GLY A 218 3.10 -11.66 -6.51
C GLY A 218 2.41 -12.95 -6.05
N SER A 219 1.47 -12.90 -5.11
CA SER A 219 0.73 -14.06 -4.62
C SER A 219 -0.75 -13.99 -4.98
N PRO A 220 -1.30 -14.96 -5.71
CA PRO A 220 -2.73 -14.99 -6.04
C PRO A 220 -3.65 -15.13 -4.80
N LEU A 221 -3.12 -15.67 -3.69
CA LEU A 221 -3.89 -15.91 -2.48
C LEU A 221 -3.95 -14.70 -1.54
N VAL A 222 -2.93 -13.83 -1.58
CA VAL A 222 -2.77 -12.67 -0.67
C VAL A 222 -2.47 -11.40 -1.46
N GLN A 223 -3.09 -11.27 -2.62
CA GLN A 223 -2.89 -10.12 -3.50
C GLN A 223 -3.38 -8.83 -2.82
N GLY A 224 -2.55 -7.80 -2.87
CA GLY A 224 -2.85 -6.49 -2.29
C GLY A 224 -2.54 -6.38 -0.79
N VAL A 225 -1.83 -7.35 -0.19
CA VAL A 225 -1.37 -7.24 1.20
C VAL A 225 0.14 -7.09 1.24
N ASP A 226 0.63 -6.01 1.84
CA ASP A 226 2.07 -5.72 1.99
C ASP A 226 2.55 -6.10 3.39
N TRP A 227 3.18 -7.26 3.51
CA TRP A 227 3.88 -7.75 4.70
C TRP A 227 5.39 -7.49 4.66
N GLY A 228 5.83 -6.36 4.12
CA GLY A 228 7.24 -6.08 3.91
C GLY A 228 7.77 -6.73 2.63
N ALA A 229 6.95 -6.70 1.57
CA ALA A 229 7.33 -7.25 0.28
C ALA A 229 8.59 -6.56 -0.26
N TYR A 230 9.56 -7.36 -0.70
CA TYR A 230 10.81 -6.83 -1.23
C TYR A 230 10.57 -6.16 -2.59
N PRO A 231 11.00 -4.90 -2.78
CA PRO A 231 10.78 -4.18 -4.03
C PRO A 231 11.57 -4.79 -5.19
N ASN A 232 11.03 -4.66 -6.40
CA ASN A 232 11.73 -5.09 -7.60
C ASN A 232 13.05 -4.31 -7.78
N SER A 233 14.13 -5.04 -8.02
CA SER A 233 15.45 -4.45 -8.22
C SER A 233 15.54 -3.65 -9.52
N ARG A 234 16.33 -2.57 -9.49
CA ARG A 234 16.72 -1.84 -10.69
C ARG A 234 17.99 -2.46 -11.26
N ASN A 235 17.93 -2.90 -12.53
CA ASN A 235 19.04 -3.54 -13.18
C ASN A 235 19.55 -2.68 -14.34
N TYR A 236 20.87 -2.58 -14.47
CA TYR A 236 21.56 -1.92 -15.57
C TYR A 236 22.32 -2.96 -16.36
N LEU A 237 22.07 -3.03 -17.65
CA LEU A 237 22.67 -3.98 -18.56
C LEU A 237 23.41 -3.23 -19.67
N ILE A 238 24.62 -3.68 -19.98
CA ILE A 238 25.33 -3.32 -21.21
C ILE A 238 25.68 -4.62 -21.93
N GLY A 239 25.37 -4.69 -23.21
CA GLY A 239 25.59 -5.89 -24.00
C GLY A 239 26.13 -5.60 -25.39
N LEU A 240 26.79 -6.62 -25.96
CA LEU A 240 27.34 -6.64 -27.29
C LEU A 240 26.77 -7.85 -28.03
N ASN A 241 26.24 -7.63 -29.22
CA ASN A 241 25.84 -8.69 -30.15
C ASN A 241 26.76 -8.58 -31.38
N PHE A 242 27.51 -9.62 -31.69
CA PHE A 242 28.37 -9.63 -32.86
C PHE A 242 28.20 -10.94 -33.65
N ALA A 243 28.37 -10.85 -34.95
CA ALA A 243 28.38 -11.99 -35.87
C ALA A 243 29.64 -11.90 -36.73
N PHE A 244 30.20 -13.06 -37.04
CA PHE A 244 31.36 -13.23 -37.93
C PHE A 244 30.94 -13.51 -39.36
#